data_8ba1cd3f19d116a8872c9de56ce7336c
#
_entry.id   8ba1cd3f19d116a8872c9de56ce7336c
#
_cell.length_a   1.000
_cell.length_b   1.000
_cell.length_c   1.000
_cell.angle_alpha   90.00
_cell.angle_beta   90.00
_cell.angle_gamma   90.00
#
_symmetry.space_group_name_H-M   'P 1'
#
loop_
_entity.id
_entity.type
_entity.pdbx_description
1 polymer ?
#
loop_
_entity_poly.entity_id
_entity_poly.type
_entity_poly.pdbx_seq_one_letter_code
_entity_poly.pdbx_strand_id
1 'polypeptide(L)'
;MAVSRGFQDFILDLLRPLDPVSRRMFSGVGLFHGGVMFGLLVRDILYLRVDETTREQFERAGSSPFTYQRGEREVSLSAYYVVPEGLLDQPDALLQWTRNAIAAARRSASSARPATSRSGVRQYRRTRNADSG
;
A
#
# COMPACT_ATOMS: atom_id res chain seq x y z
N MET A 1 4.78 0.81 17.54
CA MET A 1 4.73 -0.36 16.89
C MET A 1 5.55 -0.47 15.67
N ALA A 2 6.76 -0.83 15.87
CA ALA A 2 7.70 -1.01 14.78
C ALA A 2 7.44 -2.34 14.08
N VAL A 3 7.96 -2.45 12.87
CA VAL A 3 7.99 -3.71 12.14
C VAL A 3 9.22 -4.46 12.59
N SER A 4 9.07 -5.74 12.95
CA SER A 4 10.23 -6.52 13.35
C SER A 4 11.10 -6.78 12.13
N ARG A 5 12.41 -6.87 12.37
CA ARG A 5 13.34 -7.12 11.27
C ARG A 5 13.09 -8.47 10.63
N GLY A 6 12.77 -9.47 11.46
CA GLY A 6 12.50 -10.80 10.94
C GLY A 6 11.31 -10.85 10.01
N PHE A 7 10.24 -10.13 10.36
CA PHE A 7 9.07 -10.08 9.50
C PHE A 7 9.38 -9.35 8.20
N GLN A 8 10.09 -8.21 8.30
CA GLN A 8 10.47 -7.46 7.11
C GLN A 8 11.31 -8.33 6.17
N ASP A 9 12.31 -9.02 6.71
CA ASP A 9 13.16 -9.88 5.90
C ASP A 9 12.37 -11.02 5.26
N PHE A 10 11.43 -11.59 6.01
CA PHE A 10 10.58 -12.66 5.52
C PHE A 10 9.75 -12.20 4.32
N ILE A 11 9.12 -11.03 4.44
CA ILE A 11 8.29 -10.51 3.35
C ILE A 11 9.16 -10.14 2.14
N LEU A 12 10.28 -9.48 2.37
CA LEU A 12 11.16 -9.11 1.26
C LEU A 12 11.69 -10.33 0.53
N ASP A 13 11.92 -11.41 1.27
CA ASP A 13 12.37 -12.65 0.66
C ASP A 13 11.26 -13.26 -0.23
N LEU A 14 10.02 -13.25 0.27
CA LEU A 14 8.90 -13.76 -0.50
C LEU A 14 8.66 -12.95 -1.77
N LEU A 15 8.92 -11.65 -1.71
CA LEU A 15 8.66 -10.76 -2.84
C LEU A 15 9.88 -10.52 -3.71
N ARG A 16 10.97 -11.24 -3.44
CA ARG A 16 12.23 -11.04 -4.16
C ARG A 16 12.07 -11.05 -5.69
N PRO A 17 11.26 -11.95 -6.28
CA PRO A 17 11.13 -11.94 -7.75
C PRO A 17 10.59 -10.62 -8.31
N LEU A 18 9.94 -9.79 -7.48
CA LEU A 18 9.42 -8.50 -7.92
C LEU A 18 10.38 -7.36 -7.60
N ASP A 19 11.47 -7.66 -6.88
CA ASP A 19 12.53 -6.71 -6.58
C ASP A 19 12.00 -5.40 -5.97
N PRO A 20 11.28 -5.47 -4.85
CA PRO A 20 10.73 -4.26 -4.25
C PRO A 20 11.80 -3.46 -3.53
N VAL A 21 11.55 -2.15 -3.42
CA VAL A 21 12.38 -1.25 -2.62
C VAL A 21 11.62 -0.96 -1.34
N SER A 22 12.27 -1.13 -0.20
CA SER A 22 11.64 -0.82 1.09
C SER A 22 12.14 0.52 1.61
N ARG A 23 11.26 1.24 2.29
CA ARG A 23 11.60 2.55 2.85
C ARG A 23 10.88 2.73 4.17
N ARG A 24 11.64 3.08 5.20
CA ARG A 24 11.01 3.36 6.50
C ARG A 24 10.16 4.61 6.40
N MET A 25 8.99 4.53 7.02
CA MET A 25 8.12 5.69 7.08
C MET A 25 7.20 5.55 8.30
N PHE A 26 7.08 6.62 9.06
CA PHE A 26 6.29 6.61 10.30
C PHE A 26 6.75 5.48 11.20
N SER A 27 5.84 4.60 11.58
CA SER A 27 6.18 3.44 12.40
C SER A 27 6.16 2.16 11.57
N GLY A 28 6.24 2.28 10.24
CA GLY A 28 6.17 1.13 9.37
C GLY A 28 7.20 1.18 8.27
N VAL A 29 6.99 0.36 7.26
CA VAL A 29 7.86 0.27 6.10
C VAL A 29 6.98 0.28 4.85
N GLY A 30 7.25 1.22 3.95
CA GLY A 30 6.59 1.23 2.65
C GLY A 30 7.34 0.37 1.66
N LEU A 31 6.60 -0.30 0.79
CA LEU A 31 7.16 -1.13 -0.28
C LEU A 31 6.86 -0.47 -1.61
N PHE A 32 7.90 -0.29 -2.40
CA PHE A 32 7.82 0.47 -3.65
C PHE A 32 8.30 -0.36 -4.83
N HIS A 33 7.73 -0.07 -5.98
CA HIS A 33 8.19 -0.66 -7.24
C HIS A 33 8.13 0.44 -8.29
N GLY A 34 9.26 0.72 -8.91
CA GLY A 34 9.31 1.78 -9.92
C GLY A 34 8.84 3.12 -9.42
N GLY A 35 9.10 3.41 -8.15
CA GLY A 35 8.76 4.71 -7.56
C GLY A 35 7.34 4.80 -7.01
N VAL A 36 6.50 3.77 -7.19
CA VAL A 36 5.15 3.82 -6.64
C VAL A 36 5.04 2.86 -5.46
N MET A 37 4.35 3.30 -4.41
CA MET A 37 4.16 2.47 -3.23
C MET A 37 3.00 1.52 -3.47
N PHE A 38 3.27 0.22 -3.31
CA PHE A 38 2.25 -0.81 -3.52
C PHE A 38 1.91 -1.57 -2.25
N GLY A 39 2.67 -1.38 -1.20
CA GLY A 39 2.46 -2.15 0.01
C GLY A 39 2.98 -1.42 1.22
N LEU A 40 2.63 -1.94 2.39
CA LEU A 40 2.94 -1.30 3.65
C LEU A 40 3.08 -2.38 4.70
N LEU A 41 4.14 -2.31 5.50
CA LEU A 41 4.31 -3.20 6.64
C LEU A 41 4.12 -2.38 7.92
N VAL A 42 3.18 -2.78 8.74
CA VAL A 42 2.93 -2.13 10.03
C VAL A 42 2.62 -3.21 11.05
N ARG A 43 3.33 -3.20 12.16
CA ARG A 43 3.10 -4.15 13.25
C ARG A 43 3.07 -5.60 12.77
N ASP A 44 4.01 -5.91 11.90
CA ASP A 44 4.16 -7.27 11.37
C ASP A 44 2.91 -7.75 10.63
N ILE A 45 2.26 -6.82 9.93
CA ILE A 45 1.15 -7.12 9.04
C ILE A 45 1.49 -6.50 7.68
N LEU A 46 1.24 -7.27 6.63
CA LEU A 46 1.43 -6.79 5.27
C LEU A 46 0.10 -6.30 4.72
N TYR A 47 0.12 -5.07 4.19
CA TYR A 47 -1.02 -4.48 3.51
C TYR A 47 -0.64 -4.26 2.06
N LEU A 48 -1.57 -4.48 1.15
CA LEU A 48 -1.34 -4.26 -0.28
C LEU A 48 -2.30 -3.21 -0.82
N ARG A 49 -1.83 -2.46 -1.80
CA ARG A 49 -2.62 -1.44 -2.47
C ARG A 49 -3.76 -2.06 -3.25
N VAL A 50 -4.94 -1.45 -3.12
CA VAL A 50 -6.10 -1.88 -3.90
C VAL A 50 -6.65 -0.69 -4.68
N ASP A 51 -7.43 -1.00 -5.71
CA ASP A 51 -8.24 -0.01 -6.40
C ASP A 51 -9.61 -0.63 -6.65
N GLU A 52 -10.42 0.02 -7.46
CA GLU A 52 -11.78 -0.44 -7.68
C GLU A 52 -11.83 -1.85 -8.26
N THR A 53 -10.82 -2.23 -9.04
CA THR A 53 -10.85 -3.53 -9.68
C THR A 53 -10.38 -4.66 -8.77
N THR A 54 -9.61 -4.36 -7.73
CA THR A 54 -9.02 -5.40 -6.87
C THR A 54 -9.61 -5.42 -5.47
N ARG A 55 -10.27 -4.35 -5.04
CA ARG A 55 -10.78 -4.26 -3.66
C ARG A 55 -11.72 -5.41 -3.32
N GLU A 56 -12.59 -5.76 -4.24
CA GLU A 56 -13.58 -6.80 -3.98
C GLU A 56 -12.92 -8.13 -3.69
N GLN A 57 -11.82 -8.44 -4.35
CA GLN A 57 -11.10 -9.68 -4.11
C GLN A 57 -10.64 -9.77 -2.66
N PHE A 58 -10.13 -8.66 -2.12
CA PHE A 58 -9.71 -8.63 -0.72
C PHE A 58 -10.91 -8.74 0.21
N GLU A 59 -11.98 -8.05 -0.09
CA GLU A 59 -13.17 -8.08 0.76
C GLU A 59 -13.80 -9.47 0.79
N ARG A 60 -13.82 -10.15 -0.34
CA ARG A 60 -14.33 -11.51 -0.39
C ARG A 60 -13.49 -12.48 0.44
N ALA A 61 -12.21 -12.18 0.59
CA ALA A 61 -11.32 -13.00 1.39
C ALA A 61 -11.38 -12.65 2.86
N GLY A 62 -12.29 -11.76 3.26
CA GLY A 62 -12.43 -11.38 4.65
C GLY A 62 -11.48 -10.30 5.13
N SER A 63 -10.81 -9.64 4.20
CA SER A 63 -9.84 -8.61 4.55
C SER A 63 -10.53 -7.29 4.85
N SER A 64 -9.77 -6.39 5.47
CA SER A 64 -10.24 -5.06 5.81
C SER A 64 -9.14 -4.04 5.55
N PRO A 65 -9.51 -2.78 5.42
CA PRO A 65 -8.51 -1.75 5.13
C PRO A 65 -7.63 -1.45 6.35
N PHE A 66 -6.48 -0.85 6.08
CA PHE A 66 -5.58 -0.38 7.11
C PHE A 66 -6.22 0.77 7.85
N THR A 67 -6.19 0.72 9.19
CA THR A 67 -6.67 1.82 10.01
C THR A 67 -5.59 2.18 11.03
N TYR A 68 -5.60 3.42 11.45
CA TYR A 68 -4.70 3.87 12.51
C TYR A 68 -5.39 4.95 13.34
N GLN A 69 -4.87 5.16 14.53
CA GLN A 69 -5.41 6.17 15.43
C GLN A 69 -4.72 7.50 15.20
N ARG A 70 -5.51 8.55 15.16
CA ARG A 70 -5.01 9.91 15.06
C ARG A 70 -5.71 10.72 16.16
N GLY A 71 -5.05 10.81 17.31
CA GLY A 71 -5.70 11.38 18.47
C GLY A 71 -6.80 10.43 18.92
N GLU A 72 -8.01 10.92 19.02
CA GLU A 72 -9.15 10.11 19.43
C GLU A 72 -9.93 9.57 18.23
N ARG A 73 -9.43 9.80 17.03
CA ARG A 73 -10.16 9.41 15.81
C ARG A 73 -9.47 8.21 15.18
N GLU A 74 -10.28 7.31 14.64
CA GLU A 74 -9.77 6.23 13.83
C GLU A 74 -9.81 6.66 12.37
N VAL A 75 -8.67 6.54 11.70
CA VAL A 75 -8.54 6.91 10.30
C VAL A 75 -8.33 5.65 9.48
N SER A 76 -9.07 5.54 8.39
CA SER A 76 -8.96 4.38 7.52
C SER A 76 -8.31 4.79 6.20
N LEU A 77 -7.27 4.03 5.80
CA LEU A 77 -6.66 4.20 4.48
C LEU A 77 -7.25 3.13 3.58
N SER A 78 -8.36 3.45 2.94
CA SER A 78 -9.09 2.47 2.18
C SER A 78 -8.37 2.01 0.91
N ALA A 79 -7.22 2.59 0.61
CA ALA A 79 -6.41 2.15 -0.52
C ALA A 79 -5.49 0.99 -0.18
N TYR A 80 -5.39 0.59 1.09
CA TYR A 80 -4.50 -0.48 1.52
C TYR A 80 -5.28 -1.47 2.37
N TYR A 81 -5.24 -2.74 1.98
CA TYR A 81 -5.96 -3.81 2.68
C TYR A 81 -5.01 -4.86 3.19
N VAL A 82 -5.37 -5.47 4.31
CA VAL A 82 -4.60 -6.56 4.91
C VAL A 82 -4.52 -7.73 3.93
N VAL A 83 -3.33 -8.29 3.77
CA VAL A 83 -3.18 -9.53 3.01
C VAL A 83 -3.86 -10.65 3.78
N PRO A 84 -4.74 -11.43 3.13
CA PRO A 84 -5.38 -12.55 3.83
C PRO A 84 -4.33 -13.49 4.42
N GLU A 85 -4.63 -13.97 5.62
CA GLU A 85 -3.64 -14.66 6.43
C GLU A 85 -3.02 -15.86 5.72
N GLY A 86 -3.83 -16.67 5.09
CA GLY A 86 -3.32 -17.88 4.44
C GLY A 86 -2.45 -17.62 3.24
N LEU A 87 -2.46 -16.38 2.72
CA LEU A 87 -1.72 -16.06 1.51
C LEU A 87 -0.22 -16.07 1.74
N LEU A 88 0.22 -15.81 2.98
CA LEU A 88 1.65 -15.83 3.28
C LEU A 88 2.25 -17.24 3.17
N ASP A 89 1.41 -18.26 3.22
CA ASP A 89 1.84 -19.63 3.05
C ASP A 89 1.72 -20.12 1.61
N GLN A 90 1.37 -19.21 0.70
CA GLN A 90 1.17 -19.55 -0.71
C GLN A 90 1.99 -18.58 -1.56
N PRO A 91 3.31 -18.83 -1.68
CA PRO A 91 4.20 -17.85 -2.32
C PRO A 91 3.78 -17.42 -3.72
N ASP A 92 3.35 -18.35 -4.55
CA ASP A 92 2.97 -18.00 -5.92
C ASP A 92 1.72 -17.13 -5.95
N ALA A 93 0.75 -17.44 -5.10
CA ALA A 93 -0.46 -16.64 -5.02
C ALA A 93 -0.15 -15.26 -4.45
N LEU A 94 0.71 -15.21 -3.45
CA LEU A 94 1.10 -13.92 -2.88
C LEU A 94 1.76 -13.04 -3.95
N LEU A 95 2.64 -13.62 -4.75
CA LEU A 95 3.28 -12.86 -5.83
C LEU A 95 2.24 -12.33 -6.82
N GLN A 96 1.23 -13.12 -7.14
CA GLN A 96 0.20 -12.66 -8.06
C GLN A 96 -0.61 -11.50 -7.47
N TRP A 97 -1.01 -11.63 -6.20
CA TRP A 97 -1.73 -10.55 -5.54
C TRP A 97 -0.88 -9.30 -5.45
N THR A 98 0.42 -9.47 -5.24
CA THR A 98 1.34 -8.33 -5.15
C THR A 98 1.51 -7.67 -6.52
N ARG A 99 1.58 -8.46 -7.60
CA ARG A 99 1.62 -7.89 -8.94
C ARG A 99 0.37 -7.06 -9.22
N ASN A 100 -0.77 -7.55 -8.76
CA ASN A 100 -2.02 -6.79 -8.90
C ASN A 100 -1.98 -5.51 -8.09
N ALA A 101 -1.35 -5.54 -6.92
CA ALA A 101 -1.20 -4.35 -6.10
C ALA A 101 -0.29 -3.32 -6.77
N ILE A 102 0.78 -3.78 -7.39
CA ILE A 102 1.67 -2.88 -8.13
C ILE A 102 0.92 -2.24 -9.28
N ALA A 103 0.12 -3.03 -10.00
CA ALA A 103 -0.67 -2.50 -11.10
C ALA A 103 -1.70 -1.48 -10.60
N ALA A 104 -2.35 -1.77 -9.48
CA ALA A 104 -3.30 -0.85 -8.88
C ALA A 104 -2.63 0.46 -8.47
N ALA A 105 -1.43 0.36 -7.89
CA ALA A 105 -0.68 1.55 -7.49
C ALA A 105 -0.32 2.39 -8.71
N ARG A 106 0.06 1.76 -9.79
CA ARG A 106 0.42 2.48 -11.00
C ARG A 106 -0.79 3.15 -11.64
N ARG A 107 -1.94 2.47 -11.65
CA ARG A 107 -3.16 3.07 -12.18
C ARG A 107 -3.56 4.30 -11.38
N SER A 108 -3.44 4.21 -10.05
CA SER A 108 -3.77 5.33 -9.17
C SER A 108 -2.82 6.50 -9.38
N ALA A 109 -1.54 6.22 -9.52
CA ALA A 109 -0.56 7.29 -9.74
C ALA A 109 -0.82 7.97 -11.07
N SER A 110 -1.15 7.20 -12.09
CA SER A 110 -1.45 7.74 -13.40
C SER A 110 -2.71 8.61 -13.39
N SER A 111 -3.75 8.11 -12.71
CA SER A 111 -5.01 8.84 -12.60
C SER A 111 -4.90 10.11 -11.79
N ALA A 112 -4.05 10.11 -10.77
CA ALA A 112 -3.91 11.26 -9.89
C ALA A 112 -3.07 12.35 -10.53
N ARG A 113 -2.36 12.05 -11.60
CA ARG A 113 -1.52 13.03 -12.25
C ARG A 113 -2.40 14.07 -12.94
N PRO A 114 -2.26 15.35 -12.60
CA PRO A 114 -3.08 16.38 -13.24
C PRO A 114 -2.77 16.36 -14.72
N ALA A 115 -3.74 16.47 -15.42
CA ALA A 115 -3.51 16.64 -16.83
C ALA A 115 -2.83 17.96 -17.02
N THR A 116 -2.37 18.15 -16.44
CA THR A 116 -2.02 19.07 -16.26
C THR A 116 -2.32 20.02 -15.95
N SER A 117 -2.31 20.06 -15.52
CA SER A 117 -2.60 20.62 -15.08
C SER A 117 -2.94 21.38 -14.39
N ARG A 118 -2.98 21.67 -14.09
CA ARG A 118 -3.42 22.20 -13.37
C ARG A 118 -3.13 22.57 -12.35
N SER A 119 -2.74 22.82 -12.25
CA SER A 119 -2.52 23.02 -11.42
C SER A 119 -2.43 23.01 -10.36
N GLY A 120 -2.04 22.79 -10.00
CA GLY A 120 -2.18 22.57 -9.19
C GLY A 120 -2.15 22.45 -8.15
N VAL A 121 -1.98 22.45 -8.14
CA VAL A 121 -2.33 22.20 -7.39
C VAL A 121 -2.56 21.97 -6.44
N ARG A 122 -2.38 22.09 -5.95
CA ARG A 122 -2.77 21.85 -5.35
C ARG A 122 -2.96 21.29 -4.54
N GLN A 123 -2.73 21.49 -4.58
CA GLN A 123 -3.02 20.90 -4.19
C GLN A 123 -3.01 20.37 -3.39
N TYR A 124 -2.95 21.00 -3.52
CA TYR A 124 -2.88 20.50 -3.10
C TYR A 124 -2.82 20.49 -2.38
N ARG A 125 -2.64 20.37 -2.16
CA ARG A 125 -2.60 20.33 -1.91
C ARG A 125 -2.72 20.16 -1.35
N ARG A 126 -2.55 20.53 -1.22
CA ARG A 126 -2.70 20.49 -1.12
C ARG A 126 -2.69 20.17 -0.61
N THR A 127 -2.60 20.72 -0.51
CA THR A 127 -2.73 20.48 -0.51
C THR A 127 -2.47 20.25 -0.27
N ARG A 128 -2.24 20.59 -0.10
CA ARG A 128 -2.07 20.51 -0.30
C ARG A 128 -2.03 20.46 -0.11
N ASN A 129 -1.81 21.05 0.17
CA ASN A 129 -1.80 21.14 -0.18
C ASN A 129 -1.78 20.96 -0.21
N ALA A 130 -1.57 21.45 0.40
CA ALA A 130 -1.84 21.40 0.01
C ALA A 130 -1.82 21.03 -0.04
N ASP A 131 -1.92 21.28 -0.41
CA ASP A 131 -2.03 21.16 -0.86
C ASP A 131 -2.04 20.68 -0.96
N SER A 132 -1.92 21.14 -0.56
CA SER A 132 -2.02 21.03 -1.04
C SER A 132 -2.04 20.48 -1.15
N GLY A 133 -1.85 21.43 -0.61
CA GLY A 133 -2.11 21.22 -0.96
C GLY A 133 -2.22 20.64 -1.22
#